data_ec965ad59f7d75f35b88262a2e53a5c7
#
_entry.id   ec965ad59f7d75f35b88262a2e53a5c7
#
_cell.length_a   1.000
_cell.length_b   1.000
_cell.length_c   1.000
_cell.angle_alpha   90.00
_cell.angle_beta   90.00
_cell.angle_gamma   90.00
#
_symmetry.space_group_name_H-M   'P 1'
#
loop_
_entity.id
_entity.type
_entity.pdbx_description
1 polymer ?
#
loop_
_entity_poly.entity_id
_entity_poly.type
_entity_poly.pdbx_seq_one_letter_code
_entity_poly.pdbx_strand_id
1 'polypeptide(L)'
;MIKKAIILCGGTGSRMFPLTHSVNKQLLPILDKPMFYYPLSLLMLCGIREYVFIINKNQENNFSKALGNENDLGIRVKFVVQESPLGLPDAFSISRKFIKNQSIAMILGDNFFFGSMLSPLIRKSFKLKSGCNIYIYPSNKPSSYGVVEFNKKNKIKKIVEKPKKTNSNSIITGLYTFDKNVVNFTKKLKPSKRKELEIVDLINLFPPSTRAGGQDD
;
A
#
# COMPACT_ATOMS: atom_id res chain seq x y z
N MET A 1 -18.49 -0.57 1.21
CA MET A 1 -17.47 -1.10 0.29
C MET A 1 -16.48 0.02 -0.03
N ILE A 2 -15.19 -0.24 0.04
CA ILE A 2 -14.12 0.72 -0.32
C ILE A 2 -14.26 1.11 -1.79
N LYS A 3 -14.19 2.41 -2.07
CA LYS A 3 -14.33 2.98 -3.43
C LYS A 3 -13.10 3.81 -3.85
N LYS A 4 -12.21 4.09 -2.90
CA LYS A 4 -11.04 4.95 -3.08
C LYS A 4 -9.77 4.21 -2.75
N ALA A 5 -8.69 4.53 -3.46
CA ALA A 5 -7.37 3.99 -3.15
C ALA A 5 -6.27 5.03 -3.24
N ILE A 6 -5.21 4.78 -2.48
CA ILE A 6 -3.92 5.45 -2.59
C ILE A 6 -2.96 4.50 -3.31
N ILE A 7 -2.27 5.00 -4.33
CA ILE A 7 -1.14 4.32 -4.98
C ILE A 7 0.13 5.09 -4.63
N LEU A 8 1.05 4.42 -3.95
CA LEU A 8 2.32 5.02 -3.54
C LEU A 8 3.36 4.91 -4.65
N CYS A 9 3.64 6.02 -5.30
CA CYS A 9 4.59 6.15 -6.40
C CYS A 9 5.78 7.06 -6.04
N GLY A 10 6.00 7.30 -4.76
CA GLY A 10 7.14 8.03 -4.24
C GLY A 10 8.36 7.14 -4.00
N GLY A 11 9.42 7.76 -3.48
CA GLY A 11 10.68 7.11 -3.15
C GLY A 11 11.78 7.33 -4.20
N THR A 12 13.03 7.12 -3.77
CA THR A 12 14.22 7.41 -4.59
C THR A 12 14.59 6.30 -5.58
N GLY A 13 14.09 5.07 -5.36
CA GLY A 13 14.43 3.92 -6.18
C GLY A 13 15.91 3.55 -6.17
N SER A 14 16.69 3.93 -5.15
CA SER A 14 18.16 3.83 -5.09
C SER A 14 18.72 2.43 -5.38
N ARG A 15 17.97 1.37 -5.09
CA ARG A 15 18.37 -0.01 -5.39
C ARG A 15 18.44 -0.32 -6.89
N MET A 16 17.88 0.54 -7.72
CA MET A 16 17.84 0.41 -9.17
C MET A 16 18.73 1.45 -9.89
N PHE A 17 19.63 2.13 -9.14
CA PHE A 17 20.61 3.00 -9.78
C PHE A 17 21.48 2.21 -10.76
N PRO A 18 21.83 2.83 -11.92
CA PRO A 18 21.59 4.22 -12.31
C PRO A 18 20.25 4.50 -13.00
N LEU A 19 19.40 3.50 -13.29
CA LEU A 19 18.15 3.65 -14.03
C LEU A 19 17.21 4.70 -13.41
N THR A 20 17.18 4.79 -12.09
CA THR A 20 16.30 5.69 -11.35
C THR A 20 16.91 7.04 -11.00
N HIS A 21 18.04 7.40 -11.61
CA HIS A 21 18.58 8.76 -11.49
C HIS A 21 17.69 9.80 -12.17
N SER A 22 17.17 9.47 -13.35
CA SER A 22 16.39 10.39 -14.19
C SER A 22 14.89 10.04 -14.27
N VAL A 23 14.54 8.80 -13.98
CA VAL A 23 13.15 8.30 -14.11
C VAL A 23 12.66 7.72 -12.79
N ASN A 24 11.45 8.09 -12.39
CA ASN A 24 10.81 7.48 -11.22
C ASN A 24 10.66 5.97 -11.44
N LYS A 25 10.96 5.16 -10.41
CA LYS A 25 10.91 3.69 -10.46
C LYS A 25 9.60 3.16 -11.04
N GLN A 26 8.48 3.73 -10.60
CA GLN A 26 7.15 3.27 -10.98
C GLN A 26 6.77 3.60 -12.43
N LEU A 27 7.53 4.47 -13.09
CA LEU A 27 7.42 4.78 -14.52
C LEU A 27 8.26 3.87 -15.40
N LEU A 28 9.19 3.11 -14.82
CA LEU A 28 9.96 2.13 -15.60
C LEU A 28 9.05 1.05 -16.16
N PRO A 29 9.24 0.63 -17.41
CA PRO A 29 8.38 -0.39 -18.03
C PRO A 29 8.66 -1.77 -17.44
N ILE A 30 7.59 -2.53 -17.26
CA ILE A 30 7.61 -3.98 -17.08
C ILE A 30 6.82 -4.55 -18.26
N LEU A 31 7.49 -5.23 -19.18
CA LEU A 31 6.95 -5.68 -20.45
C LEU A 31 6.42 -4.50 -21.29
N ASP A 32 5.13 -4.33 -21.39
CA ASP A 32 4.41 -3.44 -22.31
C ASP A 32 3.91 -2.14 -21.67
N LYS A 33 4.05 -1.99 -20.33
CA LYS A 33 3.49 -0.82 -19.62
C LYS A 33 4.30 -0.41 -18.39
N PRO A 34 4.19 0.86 -17.94
CA PRO A 34 4.81 1.32 -16.71
C PRO A 34 4.39 0.50 -15.49
N MET A 35 5.32 0.31 -14.56
CA MET A 35 5.15 -0.54 -13.38
C MET A 35 3.89 -0.22 -12.59
N PHE A 36 3.52 1.05 -12.41
CA PHE A 36 2.35 1.46 -11.63
C PHE A 36 1.01 0.99 -12.22
N TYR A 37 0.95 0.62 -13.50
CA TYR A 37 -0.27 0.11 -14.11
C TYR A 37 -0.69 -1.25 -13.55
N TYR A 38 0.25 -2.06 -13.06
CA TYR A 38 -0.08 -3.37 -12.48
C TYR A 38 -0.92 -3.24 -11.21
N PRO A 39 -0.49 -2.47 -10.16
CA PRO A 39 -1.33 -2.24 -9.00
C PRO A 39 -2.60 -1.42 -9.33
N LEU A 40 -2.55 -0.47 -10.28
CA LEU A 40 -3.72 0.27 -10.72
C LEU A 40 -4.77 -0.67 -11.32
N SER A 41 -4.40 -1.50 -12.29
CA SER A 41 -5.32 -2.44 -12.97
C SER A 41 -5.92 -3.44 -11.99
N LEU A 42 -5.15 -3.96 -11.03
CA LEU A 42 -5.67 -4.82 -9.98
C LEU A 42 -6.79 -4.16 -9.18
N LEU A 43 -6.57 -2.92 -8.74
CA LEU A 43 -7.59 -2.18 -7.99
C LEU A 43 -8.81 -1.81 -8.86
N MET A 44 -8.60 -1.55 -10.17
CA MET A 44 -9.70 -1.35 -11.13
C MET A 44 -10.55 -2.61 -11.28
N LEU A 45 -9.94 -3.79 -11.36
CA LEU A 45 -10.63 -5.10 -11.36
C LEU A 45 -11.39 -5.33 -10.05
N CYS A 46 -10.90 -4.80 -8.94
CA CYS A 46 -11.61 -4.83 -7.66
C CYS A 46 -12.74 -3.80 -7.55
N GLY A 47 -12.96 -2.96 -8.56
CA GLY A 47 -14.07 -1.99 -8.65
C GLY A 47 -13.76 -0.61 -8.08
N ILE A 48 -12.50 -0.28 -7.83
CA ILE A 48 -12.09 1.08 -7.45
C ILE A 48 -12.03 1.97 -8.68
N ARG A 49 -12.47 3.23 -8.53
CA ARG A 49 -12.48 4.23 -9.61
C ARG A 49 -11.96 5.60 -9.19
N GLU A 50 -11.67 5.81 -7.91
CA GLU A 50 -11.12 7.06 -7.38
C GLU A 50 -9.75 6.82 -6.77
N TYR A 51 -8.73 7.52 -7.25
CA TYR A 51 -7.34 7.31 -6.86
C TYR A 51 -6.65 8.59 -6.42
N VAL A 52 -5.75 8.45 -5.45
CA VAL A 52 -4.68 9.40 -5.19
C VAL A 52 -3.35 8.71 -5.46
N PHE A 53 -2.56 9.30 -6.33
CA PHE A 53 -1.17 8.92 -6.53
C PHE A 53 -0.29 9.80 -5.62
N ILE A 54 0.44 9.17 -4.73
CA ILE A 54 1.47 9.86 -3.94
C ILE A 54 2.75 9.79 -4.73
N ILE A 55 3.25 10.94 -5.13
CA ILE A 55 4.39 11.07 -6.03
C ILE A 55 5.48 11.96 -5.41
N ASN A 56 6.70 11.88 -5.94
CA ASN A 56 7.76 12.83 -5.62
C ASN A 56 7.50 14.19 -6.30
N LYS A 57 8.14 15.22 -5.76
CA LYS A 57 8.13 16.57 -6.36
C LYS A 57 8.52 16.53 -7.84
N ASN A 58 7.88 17.36 -8.65
CA ASN A 58 8.11 17.52 -10.09
C ASN A 58 7.83 16.27 -10.96
N GLN A 59 7.10 15.27 -10.44
CA GLN A 59 6.75 14.05 -11.18
C GLN A 59 5.33 14.03 -11.75
N GLU A 60 4.49 15.00 -11.43
CA GLU A 60 3.08 15.03 -11.83
C GLU A 60 2.90 14.92 -13.35
N ASN A 61 3.63 15.73 -14.11
CA ASN A 61 3.56 15.70 -15.58
C ASN A 61 3.97 14.33 -16.16
N ASN A 62 4.96 13.68 -15.57
CA ASN A 62 5.43 12.37 -16.05
C ASN A 62 4.37 11.29 -15.81
N PHE A 63 3.76 11.27 -14.60
CA PHE A 63 2.68 10.34 -14.30
C PHE A 63 1.42 10.63 -15.10
N SER A 64 1.03 11.90 -15.27
CA SER A 64 -0.11 12.30 -16.08
C SER A 64 0.04 11.87 -17.54
N LYS A 65 1.21 12.12 -18.15
CA LYS A 65 1.51 11.68 -19.51
C LYS A 65 1.49 10.15 -19.65
N ALA A 66 2.09 9.44 -18.67
CA ALA A 66 2.11 7.99 -18.68
C ALA A 66 0.72 7.39 -18.46
N LEU A 67 -0.14 8.02 -17.66
CA LEU A 67 -1.51 7.58 -17.40
C LEU A 67 -2.42 7.81 -18.63
N GLY A 68 -2.15 8.85 -19.42
CA GLY A 68 -3.01 9.24 -20.53
C GLY A 68 -4.33 9.87 -20.07
N ASN A 69 -5.39 9.67 -20.85
CA ASN A 69 -6.71 10.21 -20.52
C ASN A 69 -7.43 9.31 -19.51
N GLU A 70 -7.68 9.85 -18.31
CA GLU A 70 -8.36 9.13 -17.21
C GLU A 70 -9.78 8.67 -17.60
N ASN A 71 -10.46 9.42 -18.48
CA ASN A 71 -11.81 9.08 -18.93
C ASN A 71 -11.84 7.78 -19.74
N ASP A 72 -10.80 7.51 -20.52
CA ASP A 72 -10.68 6.28 -21.30
C ASP A 72 -10.55 5.04 -20.42
N LEU A 73 -10.00 5.25 -19.20
CA LEU A 73 -9.89 4.22 -18.17
C LEU A 73 -11.12 4.18 -17.24
N GLY A 74 -12.03 5.14 -17.33
CA GLY A 74 -13.20 5.25 -16.44
C GLY A 74 -12.83 5.47 -14.98
N ILE A 75 -11.76 6.21 -14.70
CA ILE A 75 -11.25 6.51 -13.35
C ILE A 75 -11.13 8.01 -13.11
N ARG A 76 -10.92 8.39 -11.86
CA ARG A 76 -10.53 9.74 -11.44
C ARG A 76 -9.26 9.68 -10.63
N VAL A 77 -8.26 10.45 -11.02
CA VAL A 77 -6.95 10.49 -10.36
C VAL A 77 -6.67 11.88 -9.80
N LYS A 78 -6.06 11.91 -8.63
CA LYS A 78 -5.43 13.10 -8.05
C LYS A 78 -3.99 12.80 -7.72
N PHE A 79 -3.10 13.71 -8.06
CA PHE A 79 -1.71 13.65 -7.66
C PHE A 79 -1.53 14.43 -6.36
N VAL A 80 -0.78 13.87 -5.42
CA VAL A 80 -0.39 14.51 -4.17
C VAL A 80 1.11 14.31 -3.98
N VAL A 81 1.83 15.40 -3.81
CA VAL A 81 3.28 15.38 -3.62
C VAL A 81 3.60 15.03 -2.18
N GLN A 82 4.48 14.06 -1.98
CA GLN A 82 5.16 13.81 -0.71
C GLN A 82 6.52 14.52 -0.76
N GLU A 83 6.65 15.60 0.01
CA GLU A 83 7.85 16.47 -0.01
C GLU A 83 9.09 15.76 0.55
N SER A 84 8.91 14.83 1.48
CA SER A 84 9.97 14.08 2.14
C SER A 84 9.55 12.64 2.37
N PRO A 85 10.48 11.67 2.37
CA PRO A 85 10.18 10.26 2.58
C PRO A 85 9.91 9.94 4.06
N LEU A 86 8.79 10.43 4.59
CA LEU A 86 8.40 10.28 5.99
C LEU A 86 7.80 8.90 6.32
N GLY A 87 7.79 7.97 5.37
CA GLY A 87 7.23 6.63 5.52
C GLY A 87 5.84 6.46 4.90
N LEU A 88 5.38 5.21 4.81
CA LEU A 88 4.12 4.87 4.16
C LEU A 88 2.88 5.51 4.82
N PRO A 89 2.76 5.56 6.17
CA PRO A 89 1.60 6.15 6.81
C PRO A 89 1.38 7.63 6.52
N ASP A 90 2.44 8.40 6.22
CA ASP A 90 2.32 9.83 5.89
C ASP A 90 1.37 10.07 4.71
N ALA A 91 1.27 9.14 3.78
CA ALA A 91 0.33 9.19 2.67
C ALA A 91 -1.12 9.42 3.11
N PHE A 92 -1.54 8.87 4.27
CA PHE A 92 -2.88 9.11 4.80
C PHE A 92 -3.06 10.53 5.33
N SER A 93 -2.02 11.11 5.92
CA SER A 93 -2.03 12.48 6.43
C SER A 93 -2.17 13.49 5.30
N ILE A 94 -1.33 13.38 4.27
CA ILE A 94 -1.34 14.30 3.12
C ILE A 94 -2.58 14.11 2.23
N SER A 95 -3.17 12.91 2.22
CA SER A 95 -4.39 12.61 1.46
C SER A 95 -5.69 12.78 2.26
N ARG A 96 -5.67 13.31 3.46
CA ARG A 96 -6.85 13.42 4.35
C ARG A 96 -8.08 14.05 3.70
N LYS A 97 -7.89 15.09 2.87
CA LYS A 97 -8.98 15.77 2.15
C LYS A 97 -9.65 14.87 1.10
N PHE A 98 -8.91 13.93 0.52
CA PHE A 98 -9.42 12.93 -0.41
C PHE A 98 -10.13 11.79 0.32
N ILE A 99 -9.56 11.31 1.41
CA ILE A 99 -10.10 10.20 2.20
C ILE A 99 -11.47 10.56 2.78
N LYS A 100 -11.65 11.80 3.26
CA LYS A 100 -12.94 12.31 3.78
C LYS A 100 -13.58 11.37 4.81
N ASN A 101 -12.79 10.84 5.74
CA ASN A 101 -13.26 9.96 6.81
C ASN A 101 -13.95 8.67 6.29
N GLN A 102 -13.49 8.13 5.19
CA GLN A 102 -13.97 6.87 4.60
C GLN A 102 -12.91 5.77 4.72
N SER A 103 -13.35 4.51 4.61
CA SER A 103 -12.44 3.38 4.45
C SER A 103 -11.71 3.48 3.12
N ILE A 104 -10.42 3.08 3.09
CA ILE A 104 -9.54 3.26 1.95
C ILE A 104 -8.64 2.05 1.73
N ALA A 105 -8.33 1.74 0.48
CA ALA A 105 -7.25 0.85 0.11
C ALA A 105 -5.95 1.64 -0.11
N MET A 106 -4.82 1.03 0.16
CA MET A 106 -3.50 1.55 -0.19
C MET A 106 -2.67 0.45 -0.81
N ILE A 107 -1.99 0.76 -1.92
CA ILE A 107 -1.08 -0.17 -2.59
C ILE A 107 0.22 0.53 -2.95
N LEU A 108 1.32 -0.21 -2.87
CA LEU A 108 2.62 0.29 -3.35
C LEU A 108 2.65 0.20 -4.88
N GLY A 109 3.08 1.27 -5.54
CA GLY A 109 3.12 1.38 -7.00
C GLY A 109 4.15 0.48 -7.69
N ASP A 110 4.97 -0.21 -6.90
CA ASP A 110 5.97 -1.18 -7.35
C ASP A 110 5.65 -2.62 -6.94
N ASN A 111 4.46 -2.89 -6.43
CA ASN A 111 4.04 -4.24 -6.07
C ASN A 111 3.22 -4.88 -7.21
N PHE A 112 3.70 -6.01 -7.65
CA PHE A 112 3.05 -6.83 -8.66
C PHE A 112 2.35 -8.01 -7.99
N PHE A 113 1.04 -8.08 -8.13
CA PHE A 113 0.21 -9.17 -7.61
C PHE A 113 -0.30 -10.01 -8.78
N PHE A 114 -0.04 -11.30 -8.73
CA PHE A 114 -0.50 -12.24 -9.73
C PHE A 114 -1.05 -13.50 -9.07
N GLY A 115 -2.17 -14.00 -9.56
CA GLY A 115 -2.78 -15.24 -9.06
C GLY A 115 -4.19 -15.42 -9.57
N SER A 116 -4.62 -16.68 -9.63
CA SER A 116 -6.01 -17.02 -9.92
C SER A 116 -6.92 -16.50 -8.81
N MET A 117 -8.11 -16.00 -9.16
CA MET A 117 -9.13 -15.50 -8.22
C MET A 117 -8.69 -14.35 -7.29
N LEU A 118 -7.55 -13.71 -7.56
CA LEU A 118 -6.99 -12.66 -6.71
C LEU A 118 -7.91 -11.43 -6.57
N SER A 119 -8.48 -10.93 -7.68
CA SER A 119 -9.35 -9.75 -7.63
C SER A 119 -10.67 -9.99 -6.89
N PRO A 120 -11.38 -11.11 -7.02
CA PRO A 120 -12.52 -11.44 -6.16
C PRO A 120 -12.16 -11.52 -4.67
N LEU A 121 -11.01 -12.14 -4.34
CA LEU A 121 -10.52 -12.24 -2.96
C LEU A 121 -10.29 -10.85 -2.35
N ILE A 122 -9.55 -9.99 -3.05
CA ILE A 122 -9.28 -8.62 -2.60
C ILE A 122 -10.59 -7.84 -2.49
N ARG A 123 -11.50 -7.97 -3.46
CA ARG A 123 -12.80 -7.28 -3.44
C ARG A 123 -13.65 -7.68 -2.23
N LYS A 124 -13.56 -8.92 -1.76
CA LYS A 124 -14.23 -9.39 -0.53
C LYS A 124 -13.76 -8.56 0.68
N SER A 125 -12.45 -8.27 0.79
CA SER A 125 -11.88 -7.46 1.88
C SER A 125 -12.32 -6.00 1.84
N PHE A 126 -12.79 -5.49 0.69
CA PHE A 126 -13.29 -4.11 0.57
C PHE A 126 -14.65 -3.89 1.27
N LYS A 127 -15.28 -4.95 1.77
CA LYS A 127 -16.47 -4.85 2.64
C LYS A 127 -16.12 -4.51 4.09
N LEU A 128 -14.89 -4.03 4.35
CA LEU A 128 -14.37 -3.67 5.66
C LEU A 128 -15.31 -2.71 6.39
N LYS A 129 -15.82 -3.11 7.56
CA LYS A 129 -16.65 -2.27 8.44
C LYS A 129 -15.80 -1.52 9.46
N SER A 130 -14.80 -2.20 10.03
CA SER A 130 -13.87 -1.65 11.01
C SER A 130 -12.54 -2.40 10.95
N GLY A 131 -11.45 -1.75 11.38
CA GLY A 131 -10.13 -2.36 11.46
C GLY A 131 -9.29 -2.18 10.20
N CYS A 132 -8.41 -3.14 9.95
CA CYS A 132 -7.55 -3.17 8.78
C CYS A 132 -7.36 -4.60 8.28
N ASN A 133 -7.18 -4.76 6.96
CA ASN A 133 -6.69 -6.01 6.37
C ASN A 133 -5.28 -5.79 5.84
N ILE A 134 -4.47 -6.80 6.02
CA ILE A 134 -3.14 -6.95 5.46
C ILE A 134 -3.12 -8.19 4.57
N TYR A 135 -2.27 -8.18 3.55
CA TYR A 135 -2.08 -9.33 2.68
C TYR A 135 -0.67 -9.86 2.92
N ILE A 136 -0.58 -11.14 3.15
CA ILE A 136 0.66 -11.81 3.52
C ILE A 136 1.14 -12.74 2.41
N TYR A 137 2.46 -12.92 2.36
CA TYR A 137 3.10 -13.81 1.42
C TYR A 137 4.31 -14.49 2.06
N PRO A 138 4.62 -15.76 1.78
CA PRO A 138 5.82 -16.40 2.28
C PRO A 138 7.08 -15.83 1.60
N SER A 139 8.13 -15.54 2.38
CA SER A 139 9.40 -15.01 1.88
C SER A 139 10.59 -15.77 2.46
N ASN A 140 11.62 -15.98 1.63
CA ASN A 140 12.89 -16.55 2.06
C ASN A 140 13.79 -15.50 2.76
N LYS A 141 13.41 -14.21 2.72
CA LYS A 141 14.13 -13.10 3.37
C LYS A 141 13.20 -12.24 4.23
N PRO A 142 12.53 -12.83 5.22
CA PRO A 142 11.47 -12.14 5.98
C PRO A 142 11.97 -10.92 6.73
N SER A 143 13.23 -10.92 7.20
CA SER A 143 13.82 -9.79 7.96
C SER A 143 13.90 -8.46 7.21
N SER A 144 13.63 -8.46 5.90
CA SER A 144 13.58 -7.24 5.08
C SER A 144 12.22 -6.54 5.08
N TYR A 145 11.21 -7.13 5.72
CA TYR A 145 9.79 -6.73 5.64
C TYR A 145 9.14 -6.69 7.02
N GLY A 146 7.92 -6.20 7.08
CA GLY A 146 7.03 -6.45 8.20
C GLY A 146 6.68 -7.94 8.26
N VAL A 147 6.90 -8.58 9.41
CA VAL A 147 6.70 -10.02 9.60
C VAL A 147 5.51 -10.26 10.50
N VAL A 148 4.66 -11.21 10.11
CA VAL A 148 3.48 -11.64 10.86
C VAL A 148 3.79 -12.97 11.56
N GLU A 149 3.57 -12.99 12.86
CA GLU A 149 3.62 -14.20 13.68
C GLU A 149 2.20 -14.63 14.04
N PHE A 150 1.89 -15.91 13.89
CA PHE A 150 0.60 -16.51 14.24
C PHE A 150 0.68 -17.29 15.54
N ASN A 151 -0.43 -17.37 16.24
CA ASN A 151 -0.58 -18.27 17.37
C ASN A 151 -1.03 -19.67 16.91
N LYS A 152 -1.14 -20.63 17.85
CA LYS A 152 -1.58 -22.02 17.58
C LYS A 152 -2.99 -22.11 16.97
N LYS A 153 -3.80 -21.06 17.03
CA LYS A 153 -5.15 -20.98 16.47
C LYS A 153 -5.18 -20.24 15.14
N ASN A 154 -4.03 -20.08 14.49
CA ASN A 154 -3.83 -19.36 13.22
C ASN A 154 -4.31 -17.89 13.22
N LYS A 155 -4.35 -17.25 14.41
CA LYS A 155 -4.66 -15.81 14.54
C LYS A 155 -3.37 -15.01 14.66
N ILE A 156 -3.36 -13.81 14.12
CA ILE A 156 -2.22 -12.89 14.23
C ILE A 156 -1.89 -12.67 15.70
N LYS A 157 -0.70 -13.11 16.09
CA LYS A 157 -0.14 -12.92 17.43
C LYS A 157 0.61 -11.60 17.54
N LYS A 158 1.45 -11.32 16.56
CA LYS A 158 2.36 -10.18 16.54
C LYS A 158 2.72 -9.79 15.12
N ILE A 159 2.96 -8.50 14.91
CA ILE A 159 3.50 -7.97 13.66
C ILE A 159 4.71 -7.11 14.03
N VAL A 160 5.85 -7.36 13.38
CA VAL A 160 7.12 -6.70 13.69
C VAL A 160 7.77 -6.18 12.41
N GLU A 161 8.14 -4.92 12.40
CA GLU A 161 8.87 -4.31 11.27
C GLU A 161 10.32 -4.78 11.28
N LYS A 162 10.75 -5.39 10.18
CA LYS A 162 12.15 -5.79 9.89
C LYS A 162 12.87 -6.40 11.08
N PRO A 163 12.36 -7.52 11.65
CA PRO A 163 12.97 -8.14 12.82
C PRO A 163 14.37 -8.65 12.50
N LYS A 164 15.32 -8.47 13.42
CA LYS A 164 16.67 -9.03 13.28
C LYS A 164 16.68 -10.56 13.20
N LYS A 165 15.76 -11.20 13.93
CA LYS A 165 15.55 -12.67 13.93
C LYS A 165 14.05 -12.94 13.95
N THR A 166 13.62 -13.95 13.19
CA THR A 166 12.22 -14.40 13.16
C THR A 166 12.16 -15.87 12.77
N ASN A 167 11.17 -16.58 13.30
CA ASN A 167 10.84 -17.96 12.92
C ASN A 167 9.68 -18.01 11.91
N SER A 168 9.07 -16.84 11.58
CA SER A 168 8.00 -16.75 10.60
C SER A 168 8.57 -16.33 9.25
N ASN A 169 8.08 -16.93 8.18
CA ASN A 169 8.35 -16.53 6.80
C ASN A 169 7.24 -15.65 6.21
N SER A 170 6.15 -15.42 6.95
CA SER A 170 4.99 -14.66 6.49
C SER A 170 5.26 -13.17 6.57
N ILE A 171 5.44 -12.54 5.41
CA ILE A 171 5.67 -11.10 5.32
C ILE A 171 4.41 -10.36 4.92
N ILE A 172 4.30 -9.10 5.33
CA ILE A 172 3.27 -8.19 4.82
C ILE A 172 3.68 -7.72 3.43
N THR A 173 2.75 -7.82 2.49
CA THR A 173 2.89 -7.27 1.14
C THR A 173 2.55 -5.77 1.12
N GLY A 174 2.67 -5.14 -0.04
CA GLY A 174 2.36 -3.71 -0.20
C GLY A 174 0.90 -3.38 -0.48
N LEU A 175 -0.05 -4.23 -0.10
CA LEU A 175 -1.48 -3.96 -0.23
C LEU A 175 -2.13 -3.94 1.16
N TYR A 176 -2.96 -2.94 1.40
CA TYR A 176 -3.61 -2.70 2.69
C TYR A 176 -5.03 -2.17 2.49
N THR A 177 -5.93 -2.48 3.41
CA THR A 177 -7.18 -1.75 3.55
C THR A 177 -7.38 -1.29 4.99
N PHE A 178 -7.87 -0.09 5.16
CA PHE A 178 -8.08 0.52 6.47
C PHE A 178 -9.49 1.11 6.57
N ASP A 179 -10.05 1.08 7.75
CA ASP A 179 -11.29 1.79 8.05
C ASP A 179 -11.08 3.30 8.14
N LYS A 180 -12.16 4.03 8.35
CA LYS A 180 -12.19 5.50 8.44
C LYS A 180 -11.26 6.11 9.50
N ASN A 181 -10.81 5.33 10.48
CA ASN A 181 -9.97 5.82 11.59
C ASN A 181 -8.49 5.96 11.20
N VAL A 182 -8.08 5.49 10.03
CA VAL A 182 -6.68 5.45 9.58
C VAL A 182 -5.98 6.81 9.73
N VAL A 183 -6.61 7.91 9.33
CA VAL A 183 -6.03 9.26 9.43
C VAL A 183 -5.82 9.67 10.90
N ASN A 184 -6.75 9.31 11.78
CA ASN A 184 -6.63 9.62 13.21
C ASN A 184 -5.53 8.79 13.89
N PHE A 185 -5.37 7.53 13.49
CA PHE A 185 -4.30 6.67 14.00
C PHE A 185 -2.94 7.10 13.48
N THR A 186 -2.84 7.51 12.21
CA THR A 186 -1.60 8.04 11.65
C THR A 186 -1.06 9.23 12.46
N LYS A 187 -1.92 10.14 12.93
CA LYS A 187 -1.52 11.27 13.77
C LYS A 187 -0.89 10.88 15.11
N LYS A 188 -1.11 9.66 15.58
CA LYS A 188 -0.58 9.14 16.85
C LYS A 188 0.78 8.49 16.68
N LEU A 189 1.23 8.25 15.46
CA LEU A 189 2.51 7.63 15.18
C LEU A 189 3.67 8.57 15.52
N LYS A 190 4.76 7.95 15.94
CA LYS A 190 6.06 8.61 16.12
C LYS A 190 7.05 8.02 15.11
N PRO A 191 7.96 8.83 14.57
CA PRO A 191 9.02 8.32 13.70
C PRO A 191 9.87 7.26 14.40
N SER A 192 10.20 6.21 13.69
CA SER A 192 11.10 5.15 14.13
C SER A 192 12.56 5.65 14.20
N LYS A 193 13.48 4.77 14.58
CA LYS A 193 14.93 5.03 14.51
C LYS A 193 15.41 5.39 13.09
N ARG A 194 14.65 5.00 12.06
CA ARG A 194 14.90 5.35 10.65
C ARG A 194 14.38 6.72 10.25
N LYS A 195 13.79 7.46 11.19
CA LYS A 195 13.09 8.75 10.97
C LYS A 195 11.89 8.64 10.05
N GLU A 196 11.30 7.45 9.93
CA GLU A 196 10.12 7.16 9.13
C GLU A 196 8.95 6.71 10.02
N LEU A 197 7.72 7.01 9.59
CA LEU A 197 6.51 6.41 10.15
C LEU A 197 6.38 4.99 9.59
N GLU A 198 6.26 3.99 10.48
CA GLU A 198 6.20 2.60 10.06
C GLU A 198 4.76 2.15 9.85
N ILE A 199 4.52 1.44 8.75
CA ILE A 199 3.18 0.89 8.46
C ILE A 199 2.78 -0.17 9.50
N VAL A 200 3.75 -0.92 10.02
CA VAL A 200 3.52 -1.91 11.07
C VAL A 200 3.03 -1.25 12.35
N ASP A 201 3.59 -0.09 12.71
CA ASP A 201 3.14 0.65 13.90
C ASP A 201 1.71 1.15 13.70
N LEU A 202 1.35 1.62 12.49
CA LEU A 202 -0.02 2.00 12.18
C LEU A 202 -0.98 0.81 12.31
N ILE A 203 -0.63 -0.34 11.75
CA ILE A 203 -1.44 -1.57 11.84
C ILE A 203 -1.62 -1.97 13.32
N ASN A 204 -0.57 -1.83 14.13
CA ASN A 204 -0.60 -2.17 15.54
C ASN A 204 -1.47 -1.24 16.40
N LEU A 205 -1.86 -0.07 15.93
CA LEU A 205 -2.86 0.78 16.58
C LEU A 205 -4.29 0.30 16.40
N PHE A 206 -4.56 -0.53 15.39
CA PHE A 206 -5.87 -1.17 15.25
C PHE A 206 -6.00 -2.33 16.24
N PRO A 207 -7.18 -2.55 16.86
CA PRO A 207 -7.38 -3.67 17.77
C PRO A 207 -7.07 -5.02 17.11
N PRO A 208 -6.44 -5.97 17.81
CA PRO A 208 -6.10 -7.30 17.25
C PRO A 208 -7.30 -8.05 16.67
N SER A 209 -8.47 -7.91 17.28
CA SER A 209 -9.75 -8.51 16.82
C SER A 209 -10.27 -7.94 15.51
N THR A 210 -9.73 -6.80 15.06
CA THR A 210 -10.14 -6.12 13.83
C THR A 210 -9.06 -6.14 12.74
N ARG A 211 -7.98 -6.92 12.95
CA ARG A 211 -6.93 -7.18 11.96
C ARG A 211 -7.21 -8.52 11.30
N ALA A 212 -7.45 -8.53 10.01
CA ALA A 212 -7.59 -9.74 9.25
C ALA A 212 -6.37 -9.90 8.32
N GLY A 213 -5.76 -11.08 8.33
CA GLY A 213 -4.81 -11.52 7.32
C GLY A 213 -5.54 -12.52 6.41
N GLY A 214 -5.48 -12.30 5.10
CA GLY A 214 -6.16 -13.19 4.16
C GLY A 214 -5.47 -14.55 4.08
N GLN A 215 -5.97 -15.47 4.83
CA GLN A 215 -6.03 -16.91 4.58
C GLN A 215 -7.42 -17.31 5.07
N ASP A 216 -8.38 -17.24 4.20
CA ASP A 216 -9.63 -18.01 4.37
C ASP A 216 -9.56 -19.16 3.36
N ASP A 217 -9.82 -20.36 3.87
CA ASP A 217 -9.93 -21.66 3.21
C ASP A 217 -10.68 -21.62 1.87
#